data_bcb6ca7652c422c28de8f2b3133e5047
#
_entry.id   bcb6ca7652c422c28de8f2b3133e5047
#
_cell.length_a   1.000
_cell.length_b   1.000
_cell.length_c   1.000
_cell.angle_alpha   90.00
_cell.angle_beta   90.00
_cell.angle_gamma   90.00
#
_symmetry.space_group_name_H-M   'P 1'
#
loop_
_entity.id
_entity.type
_entity.pdbx_description
1 polymer ?
#
loop_
_entity_poly.entity_id
_entity_poly.type
_entity_poly.pdbx_seq_one_letter_code
_entity_poly.pdbx_strand_id
1 'polypeptide(L)'
;MRAYQQAPGTNLILGDSRLAHFDMQLVNSLTGQPWQNLAFGGASLKETLDLADYILNSGHEVDTLLAEVSFYTLNAGYNTDRFAALEETLNNPLAYCFNLEYNVNALTVAMDTLRGTPDTIESGDWTESDYLADDGTVLPLHRRLYDYTTTITPRCRDWSLNTEQLERLRALAERCQTEGVRLIVVLPPMAENVRTEVCDAFGISDAMEDEVLPALRAWADSYSFTLLDYEWGGSCITDDDTQFFDGFHLDEKYGLPVWTQELFNDIAG
;
A
#
# COMPACT_ATOMS: atom_id res chain seq x y z
N MET A 1 -6.66 2.07 -12.46
CA MET A 1 -7.81 2.97 -12.72
C MET A 1 -8.56 2.67 -14.02
N ARG A 2 -7.95 2.61 -15.19
CA ARG A 2 -8.70 2.30 -16.44
C ARG A 2 -9.43 0.96 -16.42
N ALA A 3 -8.77 -0.10 -15.91
CA ALA A 3 -9.40 -1.40 -15.76
C ALA A 3 -10.63 -1.32 -14.83
N TYR A 4 -10.53 -0.57 -13.73
CA TYR A 4 -11.66 -0.31 -12.84
C TYR A 4 -12.81 0.41 -13.55
N GLN A 5 -12.54 1.47 -14.32
CA GLN A 5 -13.60 2.18 -15.06
C GLN A 5 -14.31 1.31 -16.11
N GLN A 6 -13.59 0.36 -16.71
CA GLN A 6 -14.15 -0.55 -17.72
C GLN A 6 -14.92 -1.73 -17.11
N ALA A 7 -14.47 -2.21 -15.98
CA ALA A 7 -15.05 -3.34 -15.25
C ALA A 7 -14.86 -3.13 -13.74
N PRO A 8 -15.73 -2.30 -13.12
CA PRO A 8 -15.65 -2.04 -11.69
C PRO A 8 -15.86 -3.30 -10.86
N GLY A 9 -14.94 -3.61 -9.96
CA GLY A 9 -15.13 -4.62 -8.93
C GLY A 9 -15.88 -4.05 -7.74
N THR A 10 -16.47 -4.91 -6.92
CA THR A 10 -17.18 -4.50 -5.69
C THR A 10 -16.34 -4.67 -4.44
N ASN A 11 -15.29 -5.51 -4.47
CA ASN A 11 -14.32 -5.67 -3.39
C ASN A 11 -12.97 -5.11 -3.84
N LEU A 12 -12.49 -4.08 -3.17
CA LEU A 12 -11.39 -3.26 -3.65
C LEU A 12 -10.27 -3.17 -2.61
N ILE A 13 -9.02 -3.22 -3.10
CA ILE A 13 -7.81 -3.05 -2.29
C ILE A 13 -7.19 -1.71 -2.66
N LEU A 14 -6.97 -0.85 -1.67
CA LEU A 14 -6.40 0.48 -1.80
C LEU A 14 -5.19 0.59 -0.86
N GLY A 15 -4.09 1.13 -1.36
CA GLY A 15 -2.87 1.28 -0.59
C GLY A 15 -1.65 1.52 -1.46
N ASP A 16 -0.51 1.26 -0.90
CA ASP A 16 0.77 1.46 -1.58
C ASP A 16 1.41 0.15 -2.11
N SER A 17 2.73 0.17 -2.27
CA SER A 17 3.50 -0.96 -2.80
C SER A 17 3.38 -2.23 -1.95
N ARG A 18 3.12 -2.12 -0.64
CA ARG A 18 3.01 -3.29 0.24
C ARG A 18 1.80 -4.18 -0.09
N LEU A 19 0.74 -3.58 -0.66
CA LEU A 19 -0.46 -4.29 -1.09
C LEU A 19 -0.51 -4.51 -2.61
N ALA A 20 0.30 -3.77 -3.38
CA ALA A 20 0.21 -3.78 -4.84
C ALA A 20 0.54 -5.15 -5.46
N HIS A 21 1.35 -5.95 -4.79
CA HIS A 21 1.89 -7.22 -5.31
C HIS A 21 1.14 -8.47 -4.83
N PHE A 22 -0.05 -8.34 -4.27
CA PHE A 22 -0.87 -9.51 -3.92
C PHE A 22 -1.16 -10.39 -5.13
N ASP A 23 -0.98 -11.70 -4.99
CA ASP A 23 -1.50 -12.67 -5.95
C ASP A 23 -3.04 -12.70 -5.88
N MET A 24 -3.67 -12.07 -6.86
CA MET A 24 -5.12 -11.95 -6.91
C MET A 24 -5.83 -13.29 -7.16
N GLN A 25 -5.14 -14.30 -7.67
CA GLN A 25 -5.72 -15.65 -7.78
C GLN A 25 -5.81 -16.28 -6.39
N LEU A 26 -4.76 -16.13 -5.59
CA LEU A 26 -4.76 -16.57 -4.19
C LEU A 26 -5.85 -15.84 -3.40
N VAL A 27 -5.89 -14.50 -3.46
CA VAL A 27 -6.91 -13.68 -2.77
C VAL A 27 -8.34 -14.13 -3.11
N ASN A 28 -8.63 -14.27 -4.39
CA ASN A 28 -9.95 -14.70 -4.86
C ASN A 28 -10.28 -16.14 -4.40
N SER A 29 -9.28 -17.01 -4.32
CA SER A 29 -9.48 -18.38 -3.84
C SER A 29 -9.76 -18.46 -2.35
N LEU A 30 -9.10 -17.62 -1.54
CA LEU A 30 -9.28 -17.59 -0.09
C LEU A 30 -10.64 -17.00 0.31
N THR A 31 -11.08 -15.96 -0.38
CA THR A 31 -12.32 -15.25 -0.06
C THR A 31 -13.55 -15.81 -0.77
N GLY A 32 -13.35 -16.60 -1.82
CA GLY A 32 -14.45 -17.07 -2.69
C GLY A 32 -15.14 -15.95 -3.48
N GLN A 33 -14.56 -14.76 -3.52
CA GLN A 33 -15.11 -13.59 -4.19
C GLN A 33 -14.06 -12.89 -5.05
N PRO A 34 -14.47 -12.20 -6.12
CA PRO A 34 -13.54 -11.41 -6.92
C PRO A 34 -13.13 -10.14 -6.18
N TRP A 35 -11.83 -9.91 -6.09
CA TRP A 35 -11.23 -8.68 -5.60
C TRP A 35 -10.48 -7.98 -6.73
N GLN A 36 -10.48 -6.66 -6.69
CA GLN A 36 -9.71 -5.83 -7.61
C GLN A 36 -8.69 -5.01 -6.83
N ASN A 37 -7.41 -5.20 -7.16
CA ASN A 37 -6.32 -4.48 -6.53
C ASN A 37 -6.08 -3.15 -7.26
N LEU A 38 -6.22 -2.05 -6.55
CA LEU A 38 -5.99 -0.69 -7.00
C LEU A 38 -4.84 -0.01 -6.23
N ALA A 39 -4.15 -0.75 -5.37
CA ALA A 39 -2.95 -0.27 -4.69
C ALA A 39 -1.83 0.02 -5.71
N PHE A 40 -1.00 1.01 -5.42
CA PHE A 40 0.08 1.41 -6.33
C PHE A 40 1.30 1.94 -5.59
N GLY A 41 2.48 1.70 -6.14
CA GLY A 41 3.76 2.00 -5.49
C GLY A 41 3.87 3.44 -4.99
N GLY A 42 4.25 3.59 -3.71
CA GLY A 42 4.49 4.86 -3.06
C GLY A 42 3.26 5.75 -2.89
N ALA A 43 2.06 5.17 -2.81
CA ALA A 43 0.86 5.93 -2.50
C ALA A 43 0.94 6.54 -1.10
N SER A 44 0.58 7.81 -0.97
CA SER A 44 0.35 8.44 0.33
C SER A 44 -1.04 8.09 0.85
N LEU A 45 -1.27 8.30 2.16
CA LEU A 45 -2.61 8.16 2.70
C LEU A 45 -3.61 9.11 2.01
N LYS A 46 -3.16 10.33 1.66
CA LYS A 46 -3.96 11.25 0.85
C LYS A 46 -4.44 10.61 -0.45
N GLU A 47 -3.53 10.02 -1.22
CA GLU A 47 -3.85 9.39 -2.50
C GLU A 47 -4.78 8.17 -2.33
N THR A 48 -4.57 7.38 -1.27
CA THR A 48 -5.44 6.26 -0.92
C THR A 48 -6.86 6.73 -0.61
N LEU A 49 -7.00 7.81 0.17
CA LEU A 49 -8.29 8.40 0.53
C LEU A 49 -8.97 9.11 -0.67
N ASP A 50 -8.20 9.81 -1.50
CA ASP A 50 -8.71 10.43 -2.73
C ASP A 50 -9.26 9.36 -3.69
N LEU A 51 -8.58 8.22 -3.79
CA LEU A 51 -9.04 7.08 -4.57
C LEU A 51 -10.32 6.46 -3.98
N ALA A 52 -10.40 6.31 -2.65
CA ALA A 52 -11.62 5.84 -1.99
C ALA A 52 -12.80 6.78 -2.26
N ASP A 53 -12.59 8.09 -2.13
CA ASP A 53 -13.60 9.10 -2.44
C ASP A 53 -14.06 9.05 -3.89
N TYR A 54 -13.13 8.91 -4.83
CA TYR A 54 -13.44 8.75 -6.25
C TYR A 54 -14.31 7.52 -6.52
N ILE A 55 -13.94 6.38 -5.92
CA ILE A 55 -14.68 5.12 -6.05
C ILE A 55 -16.10 5.26 -5.51
N LEU A 56 -16.26 5.75 -4.29
CA LEU A 56 -17.57 5.93 -3.65
C LEU A 56 -18.45 6.96 -4.37
N ASN A 57 -17.84 7.92 -5.08
CA ASN A 57 -18.57 8.90 -5.89
C ASN A 57 -18.86 8.42 -7.32
N SER A 58 -18.32 7.28 -7.75
CA SER A 58 -18.45 6.79 -9.12
C SER A 58 -19.86 6.31 -9.48
N GLY A 59 -20.69 6.04 -8.47
CA GLY A 59 -22.03 5.47 -8.63
C GLY A 59 -22.04 3.96 -8.92
N HIS A 60 -20.88 3.31 -8.85
CA HIS A 60 -20.77 1.84 -8.90
C HIS A 60 -21.00 1.25 -7.51
N GLU A 61 -21.51 0.02 -7.47
CA GLU A 61 -21.69 -0.73 -6.23
C GLU A 61 -20.31 -1.08 -5.63
N VAL A 62 -20.19 -0.86 -4.34
CA VAL A 62 -18.99 -1.21 -3.55
C VAL A 62 -19.43 -1.99 -2.33
N ASP A 63 -18.99 -3.24 -2.22
CA ASP A 63 -19.27 -4.09 -1.07
C ASP A 63 -18.21 -3.91 0.01
N THR A 64 -16.93 -3.94 -0.40
CA THR A 64 -15.80 -3.91 0.53
C THR A 64 -14.69 -2.98 0.04
N LEU A 65 -14.18 -2.16 0.95
CA LEU A 65 -12.93 -1.41 0.80
C LEU A 65 -11.90 -1.92 1.81
N LEU A 66 -10.79 -2.45 1.33
CA LEU A 66 -9.58 -2.69 2.12
C LEU A 66 -8.65 -1.50 1.91
N ALA A 67 -8.43 -0.69 2.94
CA ALA A 67 -7.60 0.50 2.88
C ALA A 67 -6.36 0.34 3.77
N GLU A 68 -5.20 0.58 3.19
CA GLU A 68 -3.93 0.58 3.90
C GLU A 68 -3.70 1.88 4.66
N VAL A 69 -3.22 1.73 5.89
CA VAL A 69 -2.67 2.81 6.72
C VAL A 69 -1.36 2.33 7.32
N SER A 70 -0.38 3.19 7.46
CA SER A 70 0.88 2.85 8.13
C SER A 70 1.53 4.10 8.73
N PHE A 71 2.49 3.87 9.62
CA PHE A 71 3.17 4.98 10.29
C PHE A 71 3.78 5.98 9.30
N TYR A 72 4.34 5.53 8.18
CA TYR A 72 4.97 6.45 7.23
C TYR A 72 3.96 7.14 6.31
N THR A 73 2.82 6.51 6.00
CA THR A 73 1.74 7.16 5.23
C THR A 73 0.98 8.18 6.07
N LEU A 74 1.04 8.06 7.40
CA LEU A 74 0.53 9.05 8.36
C LEU A 74 1.50 10.22 8.59
N ASN A 75 2.69 10.20 8.00
CA ASN A 75 3.63 11.31 8.10
C ASN A 75 3.17 12.50 7.27
N ALA A 76 3.04 13.68 7.88
CA ALA A 76 2.69 14.92 7.18
C ALA A 76 3.70 15.30 6.08
N GLY A 77 4.96 14.89 6.22
CA GLY A 77 5.98 15.04 5.19
C GLY A 77 5.84 14.07 4.01
N TYR A 78 5.01 13.03 4.13
CA TYR A 78 4.74 12.05 3.07
C TYR A 78 3.34 12.26 2.49
N ASN A 79 3.17 13.33 1.72
CA ASN A 79 1.87 13.77 1.22
C ASN A 79 1.93 13.96 -0.31
N THR A 80 2.28 12.90 -1.02
CA THR A 80 2.25 12.88 -2.49
C THR A 80 0.83 13.06 -2.99
N ASP A 81 0.67 13.72 -4.15
CA ASP A 81 -0.61 14.06 -4.76
C ASP A 81 -0.56 13.86 -6.27
N ARG A 82 -0.41 12.58 -6.69
CA ARG A 82 -0.43 12.20 -8.11
C ARG A 82 -1.85 11.91 -8.59
N PHE A 83 -2.77 11.68 -7.63
CA PHE A 83 -4.14 11.29 -7.95
C PHE A 83 -4.90 12.41 -8.67
N ALA A 84 -4.70 13.68 -8.31
CA ALA A 84 -5.34 14.81 -8.97
C ALA A 84 -4.99 14.88 -10.47
N ALA A 85 -3.73 14.65 -10.84
CA ALA A 85 -3.32 14.59 -12.25
C ALA A 85 -3.89 13.36 -12.98
N LEU A 86 -4.01 12.24 -12.26
CA LEU A 86 -4.64 11.03 -12.79
C LEU A 86 -6.13 11.25 -13.04
N GLU A 87 -6.85 11.86 -12.10
CA GLU A 87 -8.27 12.16 -12.21
C GLU A 87 -8.56 13.12 -13.38
N GLU A 88 -7.76 14.18 -13.54
CA GLU A 88 -7.86 15.07 -14.70
C GLU A 88 -7.69 14.29 -16.02
N THR A 89 -6.71 13.39 -16.07
CA THR A 89 -6.44 12.56 -17.25
C THR A 89 -7.58 11.57 -17.54
N LEU A 90 -8.19 10.99 -16.51
CA LEU A 90 -9.31 10.06 -16.65
C LEU A 90 -10.59 10.75 -17.13
N ASN A 91 -10.83 11.97 -16.66
CA ASN A 91 -12.00 12.77 -17.01
C ASN A 91 -11.87 13.53 -18.31
N ASN A 92 -10.64 13.72 -18.82
CA ASN A 92 -10.37 14.42 -20.07
C ASN A 92 -9.52 13.58 -21.02
N PRO A 93 -10.15 12.84 -21.97
CA PRO A 93 -9.42 12.04 -22.95
C PRO A 93 -8.42 12.84 -23.79
N LEU A 94 -8.65 14.15 -23.99
CA LEU A 94 -7.72 15.01 -24.73
C LEU A 94 -6.47 15.33 -23.90
N ALA A 95 -6.63 15.55 -22.58
CA ALA A 95 -5.48 15.75 -21.69
C ALA A 95 -4.57 14.53 -21.72
N TYR A 96 -5.13 13.33 -21.76
CA TYR A 96 -4.35 12.10 -21.93
C TYR A 96 -3.56 12.08 -23.25
N CYS A 97 -4.19 12.43 -24.37
CA CYS A 97 -3.54 12.44 -25.68
C CYS A 97 -2.41 13.48 -25.77
N PHE A 98 -2.48 14.55 -24.99
CA PHE A 98 -1.49 15.63 -24.99
C PHE A 98 -0.54 15.60 -23.79
N ASN A 99 -0.63 14.60 -22.91
CA ASN A 99 0.31 14.44 -21.82
C ASN A 99 1.69 14.05 -22.38
N LEU A 100 2.67 14.96 -22.22
CA LEU A 100 4.00 14.79 -22.79
C LEU A 100 4.72 13.55 -22.23
N GLU A 101 4.57 13.29 -20.95
CA GLU A 101 5.20 12.16 -20.26
C GLU A 101 4.68 10.82 -20.79
N TYR A 102 3.36 10.67 -20.92
CA TYR A 102 2.76 9.46 -21.53
C TYR A 102 3.16 9.29 -22.99
N ASN A 103 3.24 10.39 -23.75
CA ASN A 103 3.63 10.33 -25.15
C ASN A 103 5.11 9.98 -25.32
N VAL A 104 5.99 10.49 -24.48
CA VAL A 104 7.41 10.13 -24.46
C VAL A 104 7.59 8.66 -24.07
N ASN A 105 6.93 8.20 -23.02
CA ASN A 105 6.99 6.80 -22.60
C ASN A 105 6.43 5.85 -23.66
N ALA A 106 5.28 6.19 -24.26
CA ALA A 106 4.71 5.41 -25.36
C ALA A 106 5.63 5.36 -26.59
N LEU A 107 6.31 6.47 -26.90
CA LEU A 107 7.29 6.52 -27.98
C LEU A 107 8.53 5.69 -27.66
N THR A 108 9.00 5.72 -26.41
CA THR A 108 10.13 4.90 -25.95
C THR A 108 9.80 3.41 -26.08
N VAL A 109 8.65 2.96 -25.54
CA VAL A 109 8.18 1.58 -25.69
C VAL A 109 8.04 1.18 -27.16
N ALA A 110 7.47 2.02 -28.00
CA ALA A 110 7.36 1.75 -29.45
C ALA A 110 8.73 1.64 -30.12
N MET A 111 9.69 2.48 -29.76
CA MET A 111 11.05 2.43 -30.30
C MET A 111 11.81 1.17 -29.81
N ASP A 112 11.63 0.78 -28.59
CA ASP A 112 12.27 -0.41 -28.01
C ASP A 112 11.67 -1.69 -28.61
N THR A 113 10.35 -1.73 -28.82
CA THR A 113 9.67 -2.81 -29.56
C THR A 113 10.21 -2.91 -31.00
N LEU A 114 10.40 -1.78 -31.69
CA LEU A 114 10.96 -1.75 -33.05
C LEU A 114 12.43 -2.17 -33.11
N ARG A 115 13.18 -1.96 -32.04
CA ARG A 115 14.59 -2.38 -31.91
C ARG A 115 14.75 -3.84 -31.51
N GLY A 116 13.65 -4.52 -31.15
CA GLY A 116 13.69 -5.91 -30.68
C GLY A 116 14.37 -6.06 -29.31
N THR A 117 14.50 -4.96 -28.56
CA THR A 117 14.83 -5.04 -27.15
C THR A 117 13.62 -5.63 -26.43
N PRO A 118 13.78 -6.71 -25.64
CA PRO A 118 12.66 -7.20 -24.85
C PRO A 118 12.16 -6.04 -23.99
N ASP A 119 10.83 -5.94 -23.85
CA ASP A 119 10.23 -5.06 -22.84
C ASP A 119 10.78 -5.47 -21.48
N THR A 120 11.86 -4.83 -21.10
CA THR A 120 12.20 -4.69 -19.70
C THR A 120 11.39 -3.50 -19.18
N ILE A 121 10.05 -3.63 -19.23
CA ILE A 121 9.28 -3.17 -18.09
C ILE A 121 9.72 -4.18 -17.04
N GLU A 122 10.81 -3.87 -16.37
CA GLU A 122 11.03 -4.41 -15.06
C GLU A 122 9.76 -4.04 -14.30
N SER A 123 8.79 -4.96 -14.28
CA SER A 123 7.94 -5.09 -13.12
C SER A 123 8.95 -4.97 -11.99
N GLY A 124 8.69 -4.19 -10.97
CA GLY A 124 9.62 -4.07 -9.85
C GLY A 124 9.69 -5.37 -9.07
N ASP A 125 9.78 -6.48 -9.79
CA ASP A 125 9.97 -7.83 -9.29
C ASP A 125 11.36 -7.87 -8.71
N TRP A 126 11.42 -7.78 -7.40
CA TRP A 126 12.61 -8.01 -6.62
C TRP A 126 13.12 -9.41 -6.94
N THR A 127 14.26 -9.50 -7.59
CA THR A 127 14.88 -10.79 -7.92
C THR A 127 15.73 -11.25 -6.74
N GLU A 128 15.93 -12.57 -6.59
CA GLU A 128 16.81 -13.11 -5.55
C GLU A 128 18.21 -12.47 -5.60
N SER A 129 18.64 -11.96 -6.75
CA SER A 129 19.91 -11.25 -6.91
C SER A 129 19.97 -9.91 -6.18
N ASP A 130 18.84 -9.30 -5.85
CA ASP A 130 18.81 -7.96 -5.24
C ASP A 130 19.22 -7.98 -3.76
N TYR A 131 19.22 -9.14 -3.13
CA TYR A 131 19.71 -9.34 -1.75
C TYR A 131 20.80 -10.38 -1.59
N LEU A 132 21.48 -10.72 -2.68
CA LEU A 132 22.66 -11.55 -2.62
C LEU A 132 23.93 -10.69 -2.61
N ALA A 133 24.86 -11.05 -1.73
CA ALA A 133 26.22 -10.55 -1.82
C ALA A 133 26.94 -11.14 -3.05
N ASP A 134 28.09 -10.56 -3.44
CA ASP A 134 28.90 -11.00 -4.59
C ASP A 134 29.30 -12.48 -4.50
N ASP A 135 29.35 -13.05 -3.29
CA ASP A 135 29.66 -14.47 -3.05
C ASP A 135 28.42 -15.38 -3.08
N GLY A 136 27.23 -14.83 -3.37
CA GLY A 136 25.98 -15.56 -3.43
C GLY A 136 25.32 -15.85 -2.08
N THR A 137 25.83 -15.27 -0.99
CA THR A 137 25.17 -15.35 0.32
C THR A 137 24.06 -14.32 0.44
N VAL A 138 22.98 -14.66 1.17
CA VAL A 138 21.88 -13.70 1.43
C VAL A 138 22.39 -12.60 2.33
N LEU A 139 22.20 -11.35 1.92
CA LEU A 139 22.53 -10.20 2.75
C LEU A 139 21.58 -10.17 3.97
N PRO A 140 22.11 -10.04 5.19
CA PRO A 140 21.29 -9.92 6.39
C PRO A 140 20.30 -8.74 6.27
N LEU A 141 19.12 -8.88 6.85
CA LEU A 141 18.05 -7.87 6.77
C LEU A 141 18.53 -6.49 7.24
N HIS A 142 19.29 -6.41 8.34
CA HIS A 142 19.84 -5.15 8.83
C HIS A 142 20.78 -4.45 7.82
N ARG A 143 21.44 -5.20 6.93
CA ARG A 143 22.27 -4.63 5.87
C ARG A 143 21.42 -4.05 4.75
N ARG A 144 20.37 -4.78 4.37
CA ARG A 144 19.38 -4.33 3.38
C ARG A 144 18.61 -3.11 3.90
N LEU A 145 18.25 -3.12 5.17
CA LEU A 145 17.65 -1.96 5.85
C LEU A 145 18.58 -0.74 5.83
N TYR A 146 19.89 -0.93 6.02
CA TYR A 146 20.82 0.18 5.96
C TYR A 146 20.81 0.87 4.61
N ASP A 147 20.77 0.12 3.53
CA ASP A 147 20.66 0.68 2.19
C ASP A 147 19.29 1.37 1.97
N TYR A 148 18.24 0.84 2.56
CA TYR A 148 16.91 1.44 2.54
C TYR A 148 16.75 2.62 3.52
N THR A 149 17.45 2.63 4.66
CA THR A 149 17.41 3.77 5.61
C THR A 149 17.96 5.05 4.99
N THR A 150 18.82 4.98 3.99
CA THR A 150 19.24 6.18 3.24
C THR A 150 18.05 6.83 2.53
N THR A 151 17.01 6.07 2.22
CA THR A 151 15.79 6.55 1.56
C THR A 151 14.69 6.88 2.57
N ILE A 152 14.53 6.09 3.64
CA ILE A 152 13.45 6.24 4.62
C ILE A 152 13.83 7.16 5.78
N THR A 153 15.08 7.11 6.26
CA THR A 153 15.51 7.98 7.35
C THR A 153 15.20 9.47 7.12
N PRO A 154 15.42 10.05 5.92
CA PRO A 154 15.02 11.44 5.67
C PRO A 154 13.51 11.67 5.81
N ARG A 155 12.69 10.67 5.50
CA ARG A 155 11.22 10.75 5.61
C ARG A 155 10.74 10.59 7.05
N CYS A 156 11.48 9.89 7.89
CA CYS A 156 11.16 9.67 9.31
C CYS A 156 11.75 10.70 10.24
N ARG A 157 12.88 11.35 9.86
CA ARG A 157 13.61 12.32 10.72
C ARG A 157 12.75 13.47 11.23
N ASP A 158 11.91 14.01 10.33
CA ASP A 158 11.01 15.12 10.65
C ASP A 158 9.55 14.61 10.66
N TRP A 159 9.37 13.36 11.11
CA TRP A 159 8.05 12.77 11.16
C TRP A 159 7.12 13.57 12.07
N SER A 160 5.94 13.83 11.59
CA SER A 160 4.84 14.40 12.36
C SER A 160 3.52 13.83 11.87
N LEU A 161 2.60 13.62 12.79
CA LEU A 161 1.30 13.06 12.47
C LEU A 161 0.52 13.98 11.51
N ASN A 162 0.06 13.44 10.40
CA ASN A 162 -0.84 14.11 9.48
C ASN A 162 -2.28 14.02 10.00
N THR A 163 -2.63 14.94 10.89
CA THR A 163 -3.96 14.98 11.52
C THR A 163 -5.08 15.21 10.51
N GLU A 164 -4.82 15.92 9.41
CA GLU A 164 -5.80 16.12 8.34
C GLU A 164 -6.18 14.79 7.67
N GLN A 165 -5.19 13.99 7.27
CA GLN A 165 -5.45 12.71 6.63
C GLN A 165 -6.04 11.69 7.62
N LEU A 166 -5.64 11.74 8.88
CA LEU A 166 -6.23 10.92 9.93
C LEU A 166 -7.73 11.24 10.12
N GLU A 167 -8.12 12.52 10.13
CA GLU A 167 -9.53 12.93 10.18
C GLU A 167 -10.29 12.54 8.90
N ARG A 168 -9.67 12.59 7.74
CA ARG A 168 -10.28 12.10 6.50
C ARG A 168 -10.53 10.60 6.54
N LEU A 169 -9.62 9.81 7.13
CA LEU A 169 -9.84 8.38 7.36
C LEU A 169 -11.05 8.14 8.27
N ARG A 170 -11.20 8.93 9.34
CA ARG A 170 -12.38 8.89 10.20
C ARG A 170 -13.67 9.19 9.42
N ALA A 171 -13.64 10.24 8.59
CA ALA A 171 -14.78 10.60 7.75
C ALA A 171 -15.10 9.51 6.71
N LEU A 172 -14.10 8.84 6.15
CA LEU A 172 -14.30 7.69 5.28
C LEU A 172 -15.00 6.54 6.03
N ALA A 173 -14.59 6.26 7.26
CA ALA A 173 -15.21 5.21 8.09
C ALA A 173 -16.70 5.53 8.37
N GLU A 174 -17.01 6.76 8.74
CA GLU A 174 -18.39 7.24 8.95
C GLU A 174 -19.23 7.14 7.66
N ARG A 175 -18.63 7.50 6.52
CA ARG A 175 -19.27 7.38 5.21
C ARG A 175 -19.56 5.94 4.84
N CYS A 176 -18.57 5.04 4.95
CA CYS A 176 -18.73 3.63 4.66
C CYS A 176 -19.85 3.00 5.51
N GLN A 177 -19.89 3.31 6.80
CA GLN A 177 -20.98 2.86 7.68
C GLN A 177 -22.35 3.34 7.18
N THR A 178 -22.43 4.60 6.78
CA THR A 178 -23.69 5.22 6.31
C THR A 178 -24.16 4.62 4.98
N GLU A 179 -23.24 4.35 4.08
CA GLU A 179 -23.51 3.80 2.74
C GLU A 179 -23.61 2.27 2.72
N GLY A 180 -23.33 1.60 3.85
CA GLY A 180 -23.38 0.14 3.97
C GLY A 180 -22.19 -0.56 3.32
N VAL A 181 -21.07 0.12 3.12
CA VAL A 181 -19.83 -0.41 2.60
C VAL A 181 -19.01 -1.01 3.76
N ARG A 182 -18.54 -2.24 3.61
CA ARG A 182 -17.63 -2.86 4.57
C ARG A 182 -16.25 -2.22 4.44
N LEU A 183 -15.82 -1.45 5.43
CA LEU A 183 -14.47 -0.92 5.49
C LEU A 183 -13.58 -1.86 6.31
N ILE A 184 -12.39 -2.12 5.78
CA ILE A 184 -11.30 -2.83 6.46
C ILE A 184 -10.09 -1.90 6.40
N VAL A 185 -9.58 -1.52 7.55
CA VAL A 185 -8.32 -0.75 7.66
C VAL A 185 -7.23 -1.73 8.06
N VAL A 186 -6.19 -1.80 7.26
CA VAL A 186 -5.05 -2.68 7.51
C VAL A 186 -3.77 -1.88 7.72
N LEU A 187 -3.04 -2.22 8.77
CA LEU A 187 -1.66 -1.80 8.97
C LEU A 187 -0.77 -3.00 8.62
N PRO A 188 -0.08 -2.96 7.46
CA PRO A 188 0.73 -4.09 7.00
C PRO A 188 1.92 -4.35 7.90
N PRO A 189 2.46 -5.57 7.90
CA PRO A 189 3.61 -5.93 8.71
C PRO A 189 4.84 -5.09 8.44
N MET A 190 5.65 -4.87 9.47
CA MET A 190 7.03 -4.36 9.37
C MET A 190 7.98 -5.26 10.14
N ALA A 191 9.24 -5.30 9.73
CA ALA A 191 10.27 -6.00 10.47
C ALA A 191 10.55 -5.33 11.82
N GLU A 192 10.85 -6.12 12.85
CA GLU A 192 11.14 -5.61 14.20
C GLU A 192 12.26 -4.56 14.21
N ASN A 193 13.24 -4.72 13.33
CA ASN A 193 14.33 -3.75 13.18
C ASN A 193 13.83 -2.36 12.73
N VAL A 194 12.78 -2.29 11.93
CA VAL A 194 12.19 -1.01 11.53
C VAL A 194 11.57 -0.33 12.73
N ARG A 195 10.88 -1.07 13.57
CA ARG A 195 10.30 -0.54 14.80
C ARG A 195 11.40 -0.02 15.72
N THR A 196 12.38 -0.85 16.05
CA THR A 196 13.41 -0.53 17.05
C THR A 196 14.45 0.45 16.55
N GLU A 197 14.89 0.38 15.30
CA GLU A 197 15.97 1.20 14.76
C GLU A 197 15.47 2.51 14.11
N VAL A 198 14.22 2.53 13.68
CA VAL A 198 13.63 3.70 12.99
C VAL A 198 12.53 4.33 13.83
N CYS A 199 11.46 3.61 14.12
CA CYS A 199 10.30 4.20 14.77
C CYS A 199 10.60 4.67 16.20
N ASP A 200 11.29 3.84 16.99
CA ASP A 200 11.68 4.20 18.35
C ASP A 200 12.69 5.37 18.36
N ALA A 201 13.66 5.34 17.44
CA ALA A 201 14.69 6.36 17.36
C ALA A 201 14.15 7.76 17.00
N PHE A 202 13.03 7.84 16.30
CA PHE A 202 12.40 9.11 15.90
C PHE A 202 11.11 9.42 16.67
N GLY A 203 10.78 8.67 17.74
CA GLY A 203 9.59 8.88 18.56
C GLY A 203 8.27 8.59 17.83
N ILE A 204 8.34 7.82 16.74
CA ILE A 204 7.14 7.42 15.96
C ILE A 204 6.35 6.38 16.73
N SER A 205 7.05 5.46 17.42
CA SER A 205 6.40 4.41 18.24
C SER A 205 5.45 5.03 19.27
N ASP A 206 5.92 6.04 20.02
CA ASP A 206 5.11 6.73 21.03
C ASP A 206 3.84 7.34 20.40
N ALA A 207 3.98 8.03 19.25
CA ALA A 207 2.85 8.65 18.58
C ALA A 207 1.84 7.62 18.03
N MET A 208 2.34 6.50 17.53
CA MET A 208 1.46 5.43 17.04
C MET A 208 0.75 4.72 18.19
N GLU A 209 1.46 4.34 19.24
CA GLU A 209 0.92 3.54 20.34
C GLU A 209 0.03 4.37 21.30
N ASP A 210 0.38 5.63 21.54
CA ASP A 210 -0.32 6.48 22.51
C ASP A 210 -1.47 7.30 21.87
N GLU A 211 -1.41 7.59 20.57
CA GLU A 211 -2.40 8.47 19.92
C GLU A 211 -3.14 7.76 18.78
N VAL A 212 -2.43 7.25 17.77
CA VAL A 212 -3.06 6.78 16.52
C VAL A 212 -3.83 5.49 16.71
N LEU A 213 -3.19 4.47 17.26
CA LEU A 213 -3.84 3.15 17.44
C LEU A 213 -5.03 3.19 18.38
N PRO A 214 -4.98 3.91 19.53
CA PRO A 214 -6.17 4.11 20.36
C PRO A 214 -7.32 4.80 19.61
N ALA A 215 -7.02 5.80 18.79
CA ALA A 215 -8.03 6.47 17.98
C ALA A 215 -8.64 5.53 16.93
N LEU A 216 -7.82 4.77 16.19
CA LEU A 216 -8.29 3.81 15.19
C LEU A 216 -9.18 2.72 15.83
N ARG A 217 -8.80 2.20 17.00
CA ARG A 217 -9.60 1.20 17.72
C ARG A 217 -10.95 1.79 18.17
N ALA A 218 -10.95 3.00 18.72
CA ALA A 218 -12.19 3.67 19.13
C ALA A 218 -13.11 3.96 17.94
N TRP A 219 -12.55 4.30 16.79
CA TRP A 219 -13.33 4.52 15.56
C TRP A 219 -13.82 3.21 14.94
N ALA A 220 -13.03 2.13 15.02
CA ALA A 220 -13.47 0.81 14.58
C ALA A 220 -14.74 0.38 15.32
N ASP A 221 -14.77 0.58 16.64
CA ASP A 221 -15.96 0.31 17.45
C ASP A 221 -17.13 1.26 17.09
N SER A 222 -16.84 2.55 16.89
CA SER A 222 -17.88 3.58 16.65
C SER A 222 -18.52 3.50 15.27
N TYR A 223 -17.71 3.21 14.25
CA TYR A 223 -18.14 3.18 12.85
C TYR A 223 -18.20 1.75 12.28
N SER A 224 -18.03 0.73 13.12
CA SER A 224 -18.20 -0.69 12.78
C SER A 224 -17.32 -1.14 11.60
N PHE A 225 -16.09 -0.66 11.51
CA PHE A 225 -15.12 -1.16 10.56
C PHE A 225 -14.17 -2.20 11.18
N THR A 226 -13.57 -3.04 10.35
CA THR A 226 -12.56 -4.00 10.80
C THR A 226 -11.19 -3.32 10.80
N LEU A 227 -10.48 -3.36 11.95
CA LEU A 227 -9.09 -2.91 12.06
C LEU A 227 -8.17 -4.13 12.20
N LEU A 228 -7.25 -4.29 11.25
CA LEU A 228 -6.26 -5.37 11.24
C LEU A 228 -4.87 -4.74 11.39
N ASP A 229 -4.31 -4.84 12.58
CA ASP A 229 -3.02 -4.26 12.93
C ASP A 229 -1.93 -5.34 12.93
N TYR A 230 -1.19 -5.45 11.83
CA TYR A 230 -0.01 -6.31 11.70
C TYR A 230 1.29 -5.53 11.86
N GLU A 231 1.22 -4.21 11.96
CA GLU A 231 2.40 -3.35 12.06
C GLU A 231 2.90 -3.23 13.50
N TRP A 232 1.99 -3.03 14.46
CA TRP A 232 2.28 -2.80 15.88
C TRP A 232 1.81 -3.93 16.77
N GLY A 233 0.72 -4.57 16.43
CA GLY A 233 0.14 -5.69 17.16
C GLY A 233 0.38 -7.05 16.51
N GLY A 234 1.20 -7.08 15.47
CA GLY A 234 1.29 -8.17 14.53
C GLY A 234 1.65 -9.53 15.10
N SER A 235 0.92 -10.53 14.63
CA SER A 235 1.16 -11.96 14.91
C SER A 235 1.86 -12.68 13.76
N CYS A 236 1.77 -12.13 12.55
CA CYS A 236 2.23 -12.78 11.33
C CYS A 236 3.72 -12.67 11.10
N ILE A 237 4.42 -11.82 11.84
CA ILE A 237 5.75 -11.46 11.44
C ILE A 237 6.79 -12.24 12.21
N THR A 238 7.58 -12.87 11.43
CA THR A 238 8.72 -13.58 11.87
C THR A 238 9.94 -12.66 11.78
N ASP A 239 10.82 -12.74 12.75
CA ASP A 239 12.17 -12.16 12.71
C ASP A 239 13.05 -12.85 11.65
N ASP A 240 12.44 -13.56 10.71
CA ASP A 240 13.14 -14.28 9.67
C ASP A 240 13.52 -13.30 8.56
N ASP A 241 14.82 -13.13 8.36
CA ASP A 241 15.40 -12.28 7.31
C ASP A 241 14.89 -12.62 5.90
N THR A 242 14.33 -13.81 5.71
CA THR A 242 13.74 -14.25 4.44
C THR A 242 12.31 -13.75 4.23
N GLN A 243 11.63 -13.28 5.27
CA GLN A 243 10.24 -12.82 5.19
C GLN A 243 10.11 -11.42 4.59
N PHE A 244 11.14 -10.59 4.73
CA PHE A 244 11.15 -9.22 4.26
C PHE A 244 12.23 -9.01 3.20
N PHE A 245 11.89 -8.24 2.18
CA PHE A 245 12.86 -7.73 1.23
C PHE A 245 13.73 -6.62 1.85
N ASP A 246 13.12 -5.61 2.48
CA ASP A 246 13.78 -4.42 3.02
C ASP A 246 13.26 -3.97 4.40
N GLY A 247 12.53 -4.82 5.08
CA GLY A 247 11.93 -4.55 6.38
C GLY A 247 10.55 -3.89 6.34
N PHE A 248 10.15 -3.30 5.22
CA PHE A 248 8.80 -2.76 4.97
C PHE A 248 8.04 -3.62 3.96
N HIS A 249 8.70 -4.04 2.91
CA HIS A 249 8.11 -4.89 1.90
C HIS A 249 8.37 -6.34 2.25
N LEU A 250 7.29 -7.11 2.35
CA LEU A 250 7.39 -8.55 2.44
C LEU A 250 7.95 -9.12 1.13
N ASP A 251 8.81 -10.12 1.26
CA ASP A 251 9.34 -10.85 0.11
C ASP A 251 8.20 -11.54 -0.65
N GLU A 252 8.12 -11.34 -1.95
CA GLU A 252 7.02 -11.85 -2.79
C GLU A 252 6.94 -13.37 -2.83
N LYS A 253 8.07 -14.04 -2.62
CA LYS A 253 8.13 -15.50 -2.64
C LYS A 253 7.89 -16.14 -1.28
N TYR A 254 8.27 -15.48 -0.20
CA TYR A 254 8.28 -16.08 1.14
C TYR A 254 7.30 -15.40 2.10
N GLY A 255 7.43 -14.11 2.34
CA GLY A 255 6.64 -13.38 3.34
C GLY A 255 5.26 -12.98 2.86
N LEU A 256 5.17 -12.44 1.64
CA LEU A 256 3.91 -11.92 1.12
C LEU A 256 2.82 -12.98 0.96
N PRO A 257 3.10 -14.20 0.43
CA PRO A 257 2.07 -15.23 0.35
C PRO A 257 1.55 -15.70 1.71
N VAL A 258 2.42 -15.77 2.72
CA VAL A 258 2.03 -16.16 4.09
C VAL A 258 1.11 -15.10 4.70
N TRP A 259 1.50 -13.85 4.62
CA TRP A 259 0.68 -12.76 5.11
C TRP A 259 -0.63 -12.59 4.32
N THR A 260 -0.59 -12.74 3.00
CA THR A 260 -1.81 -12.73 2.18
C THR A 260 -2.83 -13.76 2.68
N GLN A 261 -2.35 -14.97 3.00
CA GLN A 261 -3.21 -16.03 3.50
C GLN A 261 -3.79 -15.69 4.87
N GLU A 262 -3.01 -15.15 5.80
CA GLU A 262 -3.48 -14.72 7.11
C GLU A 262 -4.49 -13.56 6.99
N LEU A 263 -4.11 -12.49 6.30
CA LEU A 263 -4.96 -11.32 6.08
C LEU A 263 -6.34 -11.70 5.52
N PHE A 264 -6.37 -12.47 4.45
CA PHE A 264 -7.64 -12.78 3.80
C PHE A 264 -8.43 -13.88 4.52
N ASN A 265 -7.82 -14.69 5.37
CA ASN A 265 -8.54 -15.55 6.32
C ASN A 265 -9.19 -14.70 7.42
N ASP A 266 -8.50 -13.70 7.97
CA ASP A 266 -9.06 -12.77 8.96
C ASP A 266 -10.19 -11.92 8.38
N ILE A 267 -10.13 -11.60 7.08
CA ILE A 267 -11.21 -10.90 6.38
C ILE A 267 -12.43 -11.79 6.14
N ALA A 268 -12.22 -13.07 5.89
CA ALA A 268 -13.29 -14.03 5.58
C ALA A 268 -14.00 -14.57 6.83
N GLY A 269 -13.34 -14.57 7.99
CA GLY A 269 -13.90 -15.04 9.27
C GLY A 269 -14.77 -14.05 9.92
#